data_4fe1dbce53b0fafe7a9d65340854396a
#
_entry.id   4fe1dbce53b0fafe7a9d65340854396a
#
_cell.length_a   1.000
_cell.length_b   1.000
_cell.length_c   1.000
_cell.angle_alpha   90.00
_cell.angle_beta   90.00
_cell.angle_gamma   90.00
#
_symmetry.space_group_name_H-M   'P 1'
#
loop_
_entity.id
_entity.type
_entity.pdbx_description
1 polymer ?
#
loop_
_entity_poly.entity_id
_entity_poly.type
_entity_poly.pdbx_seq_one_letter_code
_entity_poly.pdbx_strand_id
1 'polypeptide(L)'
;ELAGASKKDAQNRAKELLALVGLPDKAKAYPAQLSGGQQQRIAIARALATNPKVLLCDEATSALDPKTTRQILELIRDINKKLGITVVIITHQMSVVKEVCNHVAILDDGIIAEEGLVSSVFTSPKSEAARHLVFPGGEDMTVSDPLHERRLKLTFLNVAATSVPLVARLATEESISANVISATTQKLSDEIYGSMLLGIPNSQFDKATAFL
;
A
#
# COMPACT_ATOMS: atom_id res chain seq x y z
N GLU A 1 20.42 22.44 19.90
CA GLU A 1 20.77 23.08 21.19
C GLU A 1 19.94 22.48 22.35
N LEU A 2 18.63 22.29 22.19
CA LEU A 2 17.77 21.72 23.25
C LEU A 2 18.15 20.29 23.67
N ALA A 3 18.88 19.55 22.82
CA ALA A 3 19.39 18.20 23.13
C ALA A 3 20.85 18.20 23.62
N GLY A 4 21.37 19.34 24.09
CA GLY A 4 22.76 19.46 24.58
C GLY A 4 23.83 19.58 23.49
N ALA A 5 23.44 19.65 22.20
CA ALA A 5 24.38 19.84 21.09
C ALA A 5 24.90 21.27 21.04
N SER A 6 26.18 21.45 20.62
CA SER A 6 26.72 22.79 20.34
C SER A 6 25.98 23.47 19.19
N LYS A 7 25.98 24.79 19.15
CA LYS A 7 25.38 25.58 18.05
C LYS A 7 25.92 25.13 16.69
N LYS A 8 27.21 24.86 16.59
CA LYS A 8 27.88 24.42 15.36
C LYS A 8 27.41 23.04 14.93
N ASP A 9 27.28 22.09 15.86
CA ASP A 9 26.84 20.75 15.57
C ASP A 9 25.35 20.74 15.17
N ALA A 10 24.51 21.51 15.88
CA ALA A 10 23.10 21.68 15.52
C ALA A 10 22.93 22.27 14.09
N GLN A 11 23.75 23.25 13.71
CA GLN A 11 23.73 23.82 12.36
C GLN A 11 24.19 22.82 11.30
N ASN A 12 25.24 22.05 11.58
CA ASN A 12 25.73 21.02 10.66
C ASN A 12 24.65 19.93 10.47
N ARG A 13 24.07 19.45 11.57
CA ARG A 13 22.99 18.47 11.53
C ARG A 13 21.77 18.97 10.74
N ALA A 14 21.39 20.23 10.91
CA ALA A 14 20.30 20.83 10.14
C ALA A 14 20.60 20.83 8.64
N LYS A 15 21.82 21.16 8.23
CA LYS A 15 22.24 21.14 6.81
C LYS A 15 22.22 19.72 6.24
N GLU A 16 22.72 18.73 6.99
CA GLU A 16 22.67 17.31 6.58
C GLU A 16 21.24 16.85 6.36
N LEU A 17 20.32 17.16 7.28
CA LEU A 17 18.93 16.77 7.18
C LEU A 17 18.21 17.50 6.04
N LEU A 18 18.50 18.78 5.80
CA LEU A 18 17.98 19.50 4.66
C LEU A 18 18.44 18.86 3.33
N ALA A 19 19.71 18.47 3.25
CA ALA A 19 20.21 17.75 2.09
C ALA A 19 19.54 16.37 1.94
N LEU A 20 19.32 15.63 3.05
CA LEU A 20 18.65 14.34 3.06
C LEU A 20 17.23 14.42 2.48
N VAL A 21 16.48 15.49 2.81
CA VAL A 21 15.11 15.70 2.30
C VAL A 21 15.05 16.46 0.96
N GLY A 22 16.22 16.72 0.33
CA GLY A 22 16.33 17.37 -0.98
C GLY A 22 16.06 18.88 -0.98
N LEU A 23 16.30 19.57 0.14
CA LEU A 23 16.06 21.00 0.31
C LEU A 23 17.28 21.77 0.87
N PRO A 24 18.50 21.56 0.36
CA PRO A 24 19.72 22.16 0.94
C PRO A 24 19.74 23.70 0.89
N ASP A 25 19.04 24.30 -0.08
CA ASP A 25 18.92 25.73 -0.30
C ASP A 25 17.90 26.43 0.62
N LYS A 26 17.08 25.68 1.35
CA LYS A 26 15.96 26.20 2.16
C LYS A 26 16.31 26.48 3.63
N ALA A 27 17.59 26.46 4.00
CA ALA A 27 18.05 26.66 5.39
C ALA A 27 17.60 27.98 6.03
N LYS A 28 17.32 29.03 5.23
CA LYS A 28 16.88 30.34 5.69
C LYS A 28 15.41 30.66 5.33
N ALA A 29 14.70 29.72 4.71
CA ALA A 29 13.32 29.94 4.31
C ALA A 29 12.36 29.84 5.51
N TYR A 30 11.37 30.72 5.52
CA TYR A 30 10.27 30.65 6.47
C TYR A 30 9.16 29.72 5.96
N PRO A 31 8.35 29.11 6.84
CA PRO A 31 7.28 28.19 6.43
C PRO A 31 6.34 28.73 5.36
N ALA A 32 5.98 30.02 5.43
CA ALA A 32 5.12 30.68 4.44
C ALA A 32 5.73 30.78 3.02
N GLN A 33 7.04 30.56 2.88
CA GLN A 33 7.78 30.59 1.60
C GLN A 33 7.93 29.19 0.99
N LEU A 34 7.36 28.16 1.63
CA LEU A 34 7.48 26.76 1.23
C LEU A 34 6.15 26.23 0.72
N SER A 35 6.19 25.41 -0.34
CA SER A 35 5.03 24.65 -0.77
C SER A 35 4.64 23.59 0.27
N GLY A 36 3.41 23.08 0.24
CA GLY A 36 2.94 22.03 1.16
C GLY A 36 3.88 20.80 1.21
N GLY A 37 4.33 20.32 0.05
CA GLY A 37 5.29 19.21 -0.02
C GLY A 37 6.67 19.57 0.57
N GLN A 38 7.14 20.82 0.40
CA GLN A 38 8.38 21.28 1.04
C GLN A 38 8.23 21.39 2.56
N GLN A 39 7.09 21.89 3.03
CA GLN A 39 6.78 21.94 4.47
C GLN A 39 6.78 20.52 5.07
N GLN A 40 6.19 19.56 4.38
CA GLN A 40 6.17 18.15 4.82
C GLN A 40 7.59 17.55 4.88
N ARG A 41 8.43 17.80 3.86
CA ARG A 41 9.84 17.39 3.88
C ARG A 41 10.62 18.00 5.05
N ILE A 42 10.39 19.26 5.37
CA ILE A 42 10.98 19.92 6.55
C ILE A 42 10.46 19.29 7.86
N ALA A 43 9.17 18.96 7.94
CA ALA A 43 8.61 18.29 9.11
C ALA A 43 9.29 16.93 9.35
N ILE A 44 9.52 16.16 8.29
CA ILE A 44 10.27 14.89 8.35
C ILE A 44 11.72 15.15 8.82
N ALA A 45 12.42 16.13 8.22
CA ALA A 45 13.79 16.49 8.63
C ALA A 45 13.86 16.87 10.11
N ARG A 46 12.88 17.64 10.59
CA ARG A 46 12.77 18.03 12.01
C ARG A 46 12.58 16.82 12.91
N ALA A 47 11.72 15.88 12.55
CA ALA A 47 11.51 14.64 13.32
C ALA A 47 12.79 13.78 13.41
N LEU A 48 13.62 13.80 12.36
CA LEU A 48 14.91 13.07 12.32
C LEU A 48 16.05 13.75 13.08
N ALA A 49 15.87 14.98 13.56
CA ALA A 49 16.95 15.76 14.18
C ALA A 49 17.52 15.12 15.46
N THR A 50 16.69 14.36 16.19
CA THR A 50 17.07 13.68 17.42
C THR A 50 17.56 12.24 17.23
N ASN A 51 17.80 11.80 15.98
CA ASN A 51 18.18 10.44 15.63
C ASN A 51 17.22 9.38 16.20
N PRO A 52 15.91 9.47 15.92
CA PRO A 52 14.91 8.55 16.45
C PRO A 52 15.11 7.14 15.88
N LYS A 53 14.72 6.12 16.66
CA LYS A 53 14.61 4.73 16.17
C LYS A 53 13.31 4.48 15.43
N VAL A 54 12.27 5.28 15.70
CA VAL A 54 10.95 5.18 15.12
C VAL A 54 10.52 6.56 14.61
N LEU A 55 10.09 6.64 13.37
CA LEU A 55 9.44 7.81 12.77
C LEU A 55 7.94 7.55 12.67
N LEU A 56 7.15 8.38 13.35
CA LEU A 56 5.69 8.34 13.26
C LEU A 56 5.18 9.37 12.26
N CYS A 57 4.43 8.94 11.28
CA CYS A 57 3.83 9.75 10.24
C CYS A 57 2.30 9.66 10.34
N ASP A 58 1.69 10.68 10.91
CA ASP A 58 0.24 10.77 11.03
C ASP A 58 -0.30 11.58 9.84
N GLU A 59 -1.10 10.92 9.00
CA GLU A 59 -1.69 11.50 7.78
C GLU A 59 -0.75 12.39 6.94
N ALA A 60 0.53 11.99 6.85
CA ALA A 60 1.61 12.79 6.28
C ALA A 60 1.39 13.23 4.81
N THR A 61 0.38 12.69 4.13
CA THR A 61 0.10 12.95 2.72
C THR A 61 -1.34 13.36 2.42
N SER A 62 -2.21 13.49 3.44
CA SER A 62 -3.66 13.70 3.26
C SER A 62 -4.01 15.00 2.53
N ALA A 63 -3.20 16.06 2.70
CA ALA A 63 -3.42 17.38 2.10
C ALA A 63 -2.57 17.65 0.84
N LEU A 64 -1.94 16.62 0.26
CA LEU A 64 -1.03 16.76 -0.87
C LEU A 64 -1.65 16.21 -2.16
N ASP A 65 -1.24 16.77 -3.30
CA ASP A 65 -1.59 16.21 -4.60
C ASP A 65 -0.94 14.83 -4.83
N PRO A 66 -1.46 13.99 -5.73
CA PRO A 66 -0.95 12.61 -5.91
C PRO A 66 0.52 12.53 -6.31
N LYS A 67 1.04 13.52 -7.05
CA LYS A 67 2.45 13.54 -7.46
C LYS A 67 3.36 13.83 -6.26
N THR A 68 3.00 14.84 -5.48
CA THR A 68 3.72 15.21 -4.26
C THR A 68 3.64 14.09 -3.22
N THR A 69 2.48 13.45 -3.07
CA THR A 69 2.31 12.27 -2.22
C THR A 69 3.34 11.18 -2.53
N ARG A 70 3.47 10.77 -3.79
CA ARG A 70 4.46 9.76 -4.21
C ARG A 70 5.88 10.16 -3.85
N GLN A 71 6.25 11.42 -4.09
CA GLN A 71 7.58 11.93 -3.74
C GLN A 71 7.87 11.89 -2.23
N ILE A 72 6.87 12.13 -1.39
CA ILE A 72 7.02 12.02 0.07
C ILE A 72 7.15 10.56 0.48
N LEU A 73 6.36 9.65 -0.11
CA LEU A 73 6.45 8.21 0.18
C LEU A 73 7.80 7.61 -0.25
N GLU A 74 8.31 8.00 -1.42
CA GLU A 74 9.64 7.62 -1.87
C GLU A 74 10.73 8.13 -0.91
N LEU A 75 10.63 9.38 -0.46
CA LEU A 75 11.55 9.95 0.53
C LEU A 75 11.51 9.16 1.85
N ILE A 76 10.33 8.82 2.36
CA ILE A 76 10.17 8.03 3.59
C ILE A 76 10.81 6.65 3.42
N ARG A 77 10.60 5.99 2.28
CA ARG A 77 11.23 4.69 1.95
C ARG A 77 12.76 4.79 1.92
N ASP A 78 13.30 5.85 1.30
CA ASP A 78 14.74 6.09 1.23
C ASP A 78 15.33 6.33 2.63
N ILE A 79 14.64 7.10 3.47
CA ILE A 79 15.03 7.34 4.87
C ILE A 79 15.04 6.04 5.66
N ASN A 80 13.98 5.23 5.56
CA ASN A 80 13.91 3.91 6.20
C ASN A 80 15.12 3.04 5.81
N LYS A 81 15.40 2.92 4.51
CA LYS A 81 16.53 2.12 3.98
C LYS A 81 17.90 2.68 4.42
N LYS A 82 18.10 4.00 4.34
CA LYS A 82 19.40 4.64 4.63
C LYS A 82 19.73 4.68 6.12
N LEU A 83 18.72 4.93 6.96
CA LEU A 83 18.91 5.11 8.40
C LEU A 83 18.59 3.86 9.23
N GLY A 84 17.96 2.84 8.64
CA GLY A 84 17.58 1.61 9.34
C GLY A 84 16.54 1.84 10.45
N ILE A 85 15.74 2.91 10.37
CA ILE A 85 14.74 3.25 11.37
C ILE A 85 13.39 2.59 11.04
N THR A 86 12.57 2.30 12.04
CA THR A 86 11.20 1.88 11.83
C THR A 86 10.34 3.08 11.46
N VAL A 87 9.49 2.94 10.46
CA VAL A 87 8.50 3.96 10.09
C VAL A 87 7.10 3.42 10.34
N VAL A 88 6.30 4.17 11.08
CA VAL A 88 4.88 3.90 11.32
C VAL A 88 4.07 4.97 10.61
N ILE A 89 3.20 4.57 9.70
CA ILE A 89 2.34 5.47 8.92
C ILE A 89 0.90 5.24 9.34
N ILE A 90 0.23 6.28 9.80
CA ILE A 90 -1.21 6.29 10.05
C ILE A 90 -1.88 6.92 8.84
N THR A 91 -2.78 6.19 8.21
CA THR A 91 -3.48 6.64 7.00
C THR A 91 -4.77 5.86 6.77
N HIS A 92 -5.74 6.51 6.16
CA HIS A 92 -6.94 5.87 5.62
C HIS A 92 -6.80 5.57 4.11
N GLN A 93 -5.66 5.93 3.49
CA GLN A 93 -5.42 5.72 2.06
C GLN A 93 -4.77 4.36 1.82
N MET A 94 -5.56 3.39 1.36
CA MET A 94 -5.06 2.03 1.08
C MET A 94 -3.99 1.98 -0.02
N SER A 95 -3.96 2.96 -0.93
CA SER A 95 -2.89 3.11 -1.92
C SER A 95 -1.53 3.34 -1.27
N VAL A 96 -1.47 4.15 -0.20
CA VAL A 96 -0.24 4.40 0.57
C VAL A 96 0.25 3.11 1.23
N VAL A 97 -0.66 2.37 1.89
CA VAL A 97 -0.33 1.09 2.54
C VAL A 97 0.26 0.11 1.53
N LYS A 98 -0.38 -0.05 0.38
CA LYS A 98 0.06 -0.95 -0.71
C LYS A 98 1.43 -0.57 -1.29
N GLU A 99 1.72 0.73 -1.38
CA GLU A 99 2.92 1.24 -2.06
C GLU A 99 4.18 1.13 -1.19
N VAL A 100 4.09 1.41 0.11
CA VAL A 100 5.28 1.60 0.94
C VAL A 100 5.34 0.76 2.21
N CYS A 101 4.24 0.13 2.65
CA CYS A 101 4.22 -0.64 3.89
C CYS A 101 4.50 -2.12 3.66
N ASN A 102 5.18 -2.75 4.63
CA ASN A 102 5.41 -4.20 4.65
C ASN A 102 4.38 -4.91 5.56
N HIS A 103 4.02 -4.24 6.66
CA HIS A 103 3.04 -4.71 7.64
C HIS A 103 1.92 -3.69 7.77
N VAL A 104 0.75 -4.16 8.13
CA VAL A 104 -0.43 -3.35 8.40
C VAL A 104 -1.12 -3.82 9.68
N ALA A 105 -1.61 -2.87 10.45
CA ALA A 105 -2.56 -3.10 11.53
C ALA A 105 -3.82 -2.29 11.23
N ILE A 106 -4.96 -2.95 11.14
CA ILE A 106 -6.26 -2.33 10.87
C ILE A 106 -6.94 -2.07 12.21
N LEU A 107 -7.25 -0.81 12.45
CA LEU A 107 -7.95 -0.36 13.64
C LEU A 107 -9.45 -0.22 13.33
N ASP A 108 -10.27 -0.75 14.20
CA ASP A 108 -11.72 -0.63 14.18
C ASP A 108 -12.22 -0.42 15.60
N ASP A 109 -13.01 0.63 15.83
CA ASP A 109 -13.50 1.05 17.14
C ASP A 109 -12.42 1.11 18.26
N GLY A 110 -11.19 1.53 17.89
CA GLY A 110 -10.08 1.69 18.82
C GLY A 110 -9.33 0.40 19.19
N ILE A 111 -9.67 -0.72 18.58
CA ILE A 111 -8.98 -2.00 18.74
C ILE A 111 -8.34 -2.46 17.42
N ILE A 112 -7.31 -3.31 17.52
CA ILE A 112 -6.72 -3.92 16.33
C ILE A 112 -7.63 -5.06 15.88
N ALA A 113 -8.35 -4.86 14.77
CA ALA A 113 -9.22 -5.84 14.16
C ALA A 113 -8.45 -6.92 13.39
N GLU A 114 -7.35 -6.53 12.73
CA GLU A 114 -6.46 -7.44 12.01
C GLU A 114 -5.07 -6.83 11.86
N GLU A 115 -4.02 -7.67 11.92
CA GLU A 115 -2.64 -7.28 11.65
C GLU A 115 -1.89 -8.36 10.89
N GLY A 116 -0.88 -7.96 10.14
CA GLY A 116 -0.03 -8.90 9.40
C GLY A 116 0.74 -8.25 8.26
N LEU A 117 1.33 -9.11 7.42
CA LEU A 117 1.95 -8.67 6.17
C LEU A 117 0.89 -8.03 5.26
N VAL A 118 1.24 -6.93 4.62
CA VAL A 118 0.35 -6.26 3.66
C VAL A 118 -0.12 -7.23 2.58
N SER A 119 0.78 -8.06 2.05
CA SER A 119 0.45 -9.09 1.07
C SER A 119 -0.64 -10.04 1.57
N SER A 120 -0.54 -10.54 2.80
CA SER A 120 -1.50 -11.50 3.36
C SER A 120 -2.85 -10.85 3.63
N VAL A 121 -2.88 -9.69 4.28
CA VAL A 121 -4.13 -8.99 4.62
C VAL A 121 -4.87 -8.53 3.38
N PHE A 122 -4.16 -8.08 2.33
CA PHE A 122 -4.81 -7.62 1.09
C PHE A 122 -5.24 -8.74 0.16
N THR A 123 -4.67 -9.93 0.26
CA THR A 123 -5.08 -11.08 -0.56
C THR A 123 -6.14 -11.93 0.11
N SER A 124 -6.12 -12.02 1.44
CA SER A 124 -7.02 -12.87 2.23
C SER A 124 -7.37 -12.21 3.56
N PRO A 125 -8.14 -11.09 3.55
CA PRO A 125 -8.57 -10.41 4.77
C PRO A 125 -9.49 -11.31 5.59
N LYS A 126 -9.23 -11.39 6.90
CA LYS A 126 -9.96 -12.25 7.83
C LYS A 126 -11.06 -11.50 8.55
N SER A 127 -10.78 -10.27 9.02
CA SER A 127 -11.75 -9.45 9.71
C SER A 127 -12.74 -8.76 8.75
N GLU A 128 -13.91 -8.41 9.25
CA GLU A 128 -14.91 -7.65 8.48
C GLU A 128 -14.37 -6.25 8.12
N ALA A 129 -13.73 -5.58 9.07
CA ALA A 129 -13.08 -4.29 8.85
C ALA A 129 -12.03 -4.35 7.73
N ALA A 130 -11.20 -5.40 7.71
CA ALA A 130 -10.22 -5.59 6.64
C ALA A 130 -10.88 -5.82 5.28
N ARG A 131 -11.95 -6.63 5.21
CA ARG A 131 -12.70 -6.85 3.96
C ARG A 131 -13.28 -5.55 3.41
N HIS A 132 -13.90 -4.74 4.26
CA HIS A 132 -14.44 -3.43 3.86
C HIS A 132 -13.37 -2.47 3.33
N LEU A 133 -12.18 -2.44 3.96
CA LEU A 133 -11.08 -1.59 3.54
C LEU A 133 -10.40 -2.09 2.24
N VAL A 134 -10.24 -3.40 2.11
CA VAL A 134 -9.59 -4.00 0.94
C VAL A 134 -10.53 -4.04 -0.27
N PHE A 135 -11.82 -4.27 -0.04
CA PHE A 135 -12.88 -4.37 -1.04
C PHE A 135 -14.02 -3.38 -0.76
N PRO A 136 -13.80 -2.07 -0.94
CA PRO A 136 -14.79 -1.03 -0.59
C PRO A 136 -16.10 -1.10 -1.40
N GLY A 137 -16.17 -1.91 -2.45
CA GLY A 137 -17.38 -2.21 -3.22
C GLY A 137 -18.13 -3.47 -2.78
N GLY A 138 -17.68 -4.11 -1.67
CA GLY A 138 -18.13 -5.44 -1.27
C GLY A 138 -17.54 -6.54 -2.18
N GLU A 139 -17.55 -7.78 -1.71
CA GLU A 139 -17.27 -8.94 -2.58
C GLU A 139 -18.43 -9.19 -3.56
N ASP A 140 -19.55 -8.49 -3.37
CA ASP A 140 -20.76 -8.54 -4.16
C ASP A 140 -20.73 -7.51 -5.30
N MET A 141 -19.93 -7.75 -6.31
CA MET A 141 -20.21 -7.15 -7.61
C MET A 141 -21.36 -7.94 -8.26
N THR A 142 -22.55 -7.39 -8.10
CA THR A 142 -23.85 -7.96 -8.48
C THR A 142 -24.08 -7.97 -10.01
N VAL A 143 -23.26 -8.67 -10.76
CA VAL A 143 -23.59 -9.02 -12.14
C VAL A 143 -23.22 -10.47 -12.40
N SER A 144 -23.93 -11.38 -11.80
CA SER A 144 -23.97 -12.78 -12.23
C SER A 144 -25.37 -13.31 -11.94
N ASP A 145 -25.88 -14.15 -12.82
CA ASP A 145 -27.12 -14.87 -12.61
C ASP A 145 -26.86 -16.00 -11.60
N PRO A 146 -27.24 -15.85 -10.30
CA PRO A 146 -26.95 -16.84 -9.27
C PRO A 146 -27.61 -18.18 -9.52
N LEU A 147 -28.59 -18.22 -10.43
CA LEU A 147 -29.33 -19.42 -10.80
C LEU A 147 -28.53 -20.31 -11.76
N HIS A 148 -27.58 -19.73 -12.52
CA HIS A 148 -26.89 -20.47 -13.58
C HIS A 148 -25.36 -20.51 -13.41
N GLU A 149 -24.76 -19.60 -12.64
CA GLU A 149 -23.32 -19.48 -12.46
C GLU A 149 -22.91 -19.44 -10.97
N ARG A 150 -21.81 -20.11 -10.63
CA ARG A 150 -21.12 -19.98 -9.35
C ARG A 150 -19.89 -19.09 -9.54
N ARG A 151 -19.56 -18.35 -8.48
CA ARG A 151 -18.39 -17.45 -8.48
C ARG A 151 -17.15 -18.17 -8.00
N LEU A 152 -16.05 -17.99 -8.72
CA LEU A 152 -14.74 -18.52 -8.39
C LEU A 152 -13.75 -17.35 -8.30
N LYS A 153 -13.24 -17.09 -7.10
CA LYS A 153 -12.22 -16.07 -6.87
C LYS A 153 -10.84 -16.71 -6.90
N LEU A 154 -9.98 -16.17 -7.74
CA LEU A 154 -8.59 -16.59 -7.90
C LEU A 154 -7.68 -15.47 -7.44
N THR A 155 -6.63 -15.80 -6.71
CA THR A 155 -5.61 -14.85 -6.27
C THR A 155 -4.26 -15.32 -6.75
N PHE A 156 -3.53 -14.45 -7.46
CA PHE A 156 -2.23 -14.73 -8.01
C PHE A 156 -1.16 -14.03 -7.15
N LEU A 157 -0.23 -14.80 -6.62
CA LEU A 157 0.74 -14.31 -5.63
C LEU A 157 2.11 -13.94 -6.23
N ASN A 158 2.26 -14.04 -7.56
CA ASN A 158 3.52 -13.67 -8.24
C ASN A 158 3.31 -13.38 -9.73
N VAL A 159 4.33 -12.78 -10.35
CA VAL A 159 4.30 -12.40 -11.76
C VAL A 159 4.10 -13.61 -12.69
N ALA A 160 4.70 -14.75 -12.37
CA ALA A 160 4.60 -15.96 -13.20
C ALA A 160 3.15 -16.45 -13.27
N ALA A 161 2.45 -16.47 -12.12
CA ALA A 161 1.04 -16.85 -12.06
C ALA A 161 0.12 -15.87 -12.80
N THR A 162 0.42 -14.55 -12.75
CA THR A 162 -0.36 -13.55 -13.49
C THR A 162 -0.18 -13.60 -15.00
N SER A 163 0.89 -14.23 -15.46
CA SER A 163 1.20 -14.38 -16.91
C SER A 163 0.55 -15.61 -17.56
N VAL A 164 -0.07 -16.49 -16.77
CA VAL A 164 -0.75 -17.67 -17.31
C VAL A 164 -2.09 -17.26 -17.95
N PRO A 165 -2.37 -17.62 -19.21
CA PRO A 165 -3.61 -17.29 -19.89
C PRO A 165 -4.74 -18.22 -19.41
N LEU A 166 -5.12 -18.11 -18.14
CA LEU A 166 -5.98 -19.05 -17.42
C LEU A 166 -7.34 -19.23 -18.06
N VAL A 167 -8.02 -18.13 -18.43
CA VAL A 167 -9.36 -18.18 -19.06
C VAL A 167 -9.29 -18.88 -20.42
N ALA A 168 -8.23 -18.63 -21.20
CA ALA A 168 -8.01 -19.32 -22.47
C ALA A 168 -7.78 -20.82 -22.25
N ARG A 169 -7.01 -21.20 -21.23
CA ARG A 169 -6.77 -22.62 -20.91
C ARG A 169 -8.04 -23.33 -20.44
N LEU A 170 -8.83 -22.71 -19.57
CA LEU A 170 -10.14 -23.24 -19.20
C LEU A 170 -11.02 -23.52 -20.42
N ALA A 171 -11.03 -22.61 -21.38
CA ALA A 171 -11.86 -22.78 -22.59
C ALA A 171 -11.28 -23.83 -23.56
N THR A 172 -9.97 -23.84 -23.80
CA THR A 172 -9.34 -24.67 -24.84
C THR A 172 -9.00 -26.08 -24.37
N GLU A 173 -8.52 -26.23 -23.12
CA GLU A 173 -8.10 -27.52 -22.58
C GLU A 173 -9.26 -28.28 -21.96
N GLU A 174 -10.16 -27.56 -21.27
CA GLU A 174 -11.24 -28.19 -20.50
C GLU A 174 -12.64 -27.94 -21.07
N SER A 175 -12.78 -27.15 -22.11
CA SER A 175 -14.08 -26.74 -22.67
C SER A 175 -15.01 -26.09 -21.65
N ILE A 176 -14.44 -25.34 -20.69
CA ILE A 176 -15.16 -24.62 -19.65
C ILE A 176 -15.38 -23.18 -20.08
N SER A 177 -16.64 -22.76 -20.08
CA SER A 177 -17.00 -21.36 -20.31
C SER A 177 -16.85 -20.57 -19.01
N ALA A 178 -15.95 -19.59 -19.01
CA ALA A 178 -15.74 -18.71 -17.86
C ALA A 178 -16.05 -17.27 -18.23
N ASN A 179 -16.95 -16.64 -17.49
CA ASN A 179 -17.22 -15.22 -17.57
C ASN A 179 -16.29 -14.44 -16.63
N VAL A 180 -15.55 -13.45 -17.13
CA VAL A 180 -14.70 -12.60 -16.28
C VAL A 180 -15.56 -11.48 -15.70
N ILE A 181 -15.88 -11.59 -14.41
CA ILE A 181 -16.67 -10.59 -13.68
C ILE A 181 -15.78 -9.40 -13.31
N SER A 182 -14.59 -9.69 -12.77
CA SER A 182 -13.57 -8.68 -12.51
C SER A 182 -12.17 -9.29 -12.62
N ALA A 183 -11.20 -8.47 -13.00
CA ALA A 183 -9.79 -8.83 -12.98
C ALA A 183 -8.98 -7.60 -12.60
N THR A 184 -8.12 -7.73 -11.62
CA THR A 184 -7.24 -6.65 -11.17
C THR A 184 -5.83 -7.15 -10.98
N THR A 185 -4.86 -6.31 -11.33
CA THR A 185 -3.44 -6.54 -11.04
C THR A 185 -2.93 -5.34 -10.27
N GLN A 186 -2.29 -5.59 -9.15
CA GLN A 186 -1.81 -4.55 -8.24
C GLN A 186 -0.37 -4.83 -7.85
N LYS A 187 0.42 -3.78 -7.70
CA LYS A 187 1.73 -3.87 -7.07
C LYS A 187 1.57 -3.63 -5.58
N LEU A 188 2.02 -4.60 -4.76
CA LEU A 188 2.11 -4.48 -3.30
C LEU A 188 3.58 -4.46 -2.94
N SER A 189 4.11 -3.31 -2.50
CA SER A 189 5.56 -3.11 -2.30
C SER A 189 6.36 -3.44 -3.56
N ASP A 190 7.16 -4.50 -3.56
CA ASP A 190 7.98 -4.91 -4.70
C ASP A 190 7.43 -6.15 -5.46
N GLU A 191 6.27 -6.67 -5.05
CA GLU A 191 5.64 -7.85 -5.67
C GLU A 191 4.37 -7.49 -6.44
N ILE A 192 4.05 -8.29 -7.45
CA ILE A 192 2.83 -8.13 -8.25
C ILE A 192 1.83 -9.19 -7.82
N TYR A 193 0.64 -8.74 -7.47
CA TYR A 193 -0.50 -9.56 -7.12
C TYR A 193 -1.63 -9.33 -8.12
N GLY A 194 -2.32 -10.40 -8.46
CA GLY A 194 -3.53 -10.32 -9.26
C GLY A 194 -4.69 -10.99 -8.56
N SER A 195 -5.90 -10.52 -8.79
CA SER A 195 -7.11 -11.23 -8.44
C SER A 195 -8.06 -11.24 -9.64
N MET A 196 -8.77 -12.35 -9.80
CA MET A 196 -9.75 -12.53 -10.85
C MET A 196 -10.98 -13.18 -10.24
N LEU A 197 -12.14 -12.64 -10.54
CA LEU A 197 -13.44 -13.20 -10.19
C LEU A 197 -14.09 -13.72 -11.46
N LEU A 198 -14.32 -15.02 -11.51
CA LEU A 198 -14.93 -15.70 -12.64
C LEU A 198 -16.35 -16.16 -12.28
N GLY A 199 -17.28 -16.03 -13.24
CA GLY A 199 -18.55 -16.72 -13.24
C GLY A 199 -18.40 -18.03 -14.02
N ILE A 200 -18.66 -19.16 -13.37
CA ILE A 200 -18.56 -20.49 -13.97
C ILE A 200 -19.95 -21.14 -13.93
N PRO A 201 -20.44 -21.70 -15.06
CA PRO A 201 -21.70 -22.42 -15.07
C PRO A 201 -21.74 -23.52 -14.01
N ASN A 202 -22.87 -23.67 -13.32
CA ASN A 202 -23.03 -24.62 -12.22
C ASN A 202 -22.63 -26.04 -12.63
N SER A 203 -22.94 -26.44 -13.87
CA SER A 203 -22.61 -27.77 -14.42
C SER A 203 -21.11 -28.02 -14.64
N GLN A 204 -20.30 -26.93 -14.69
CA GLN A 204 -18.87 -27.00 -14.98
C GLN A 204 -18.00 -26.61 -13.79
N PHE A 205 -18.61 -26.18 -12.67
CA PHE A 205 -17.91 -25.61 -11.54
C PHE A 205 -16.90 -26.55 -10.88
N ASP A 206 -17.32 -27.79 -10.63
CA ASP A 206 -16.46 -28.78 -9.95
C ASP A 206 -15.27 -29.18 -10.85
N LYS A 207 -15.49 -29.23 -12.18
CA LYS A 207 -14.44 -29.46 -13.16
C LYS A 207 -13.45 -28.28 -13.20
N ALA A 208 -13.96 -27.04 -13.16
CA ALA A 208 -13.11 -25.85 -13.12
C ALA A 208 -12.24 -25.78 -11.87
N THR A 209 -12.83 -26.14 -10.71
CA THR A 209 -12.10 -26.11 -9.43
C THR A 209 -11.03 -27.22 -9.35
N ALA A 210 -11.23 -28.35 -10.02
CA ALA A 210 -10.25 -29.42 -10.07
C ALA A 210 -9.07 -29.12 -11.03
N PHE A 211 -9.29 -28.28 -12.04
CA PHE A 211 -8.27 -27.88 -12.99
C PHE A 211 -7.32 -26.79 -12.43
N LEU A 212 -7.78 -25.97 -11.53
CA LEU A 212 -7.08 -24.83 -10.96
C LEU A 212 -6.25 -25.15 -9.72
#